data_39afae2c26e13d80160f3877592e7963
#
_entry.id   39afae2c26e13d80160f3877592e7963
#
_cell.length_a   1.000
_cell.length_b   1.000
_cell.length_c   1.000
_cell.angle_alpha   90.00
_cell.angle_beta   90.00
_cell.angle_gamma   90.00
#
_symmetry.space_group_name_H-M   'P 1'
#
loop_
_entity.id
_entity.type
_entity.pdbx_description
1 polymer ?
#
loop_
_entity_poly.entity_id
_entity_poly.type
_entity_poly.pdbx_seq_one_letter_code
_entity_poly.pdbx_strand_id
1 'polypeptide(L)' 'MAPDWIERLLADPNAPIDTVMRVVRGKGLNVVINALFDEGARVQHRDPERALACVKLIDRIQGHTKKRKP' A
#
# COMPACT_ATOMS: atom_id res chain seq x y z
N MET A 1 3.22 0.86 15.44
CA MET A 1 2.32 -0.26 15.15
C MET A 1 1.43 0.09 13.97
N ALA A 2 1.35 -0.78 12.98
CA ALA A 2 0.57 -0.49 11.79
C ALA A 2 -0.92 -0.65 12.07
N PRO A 3 -1.77 0.20 11.48
CA PRO A 3 -3.22 0.03 11.62
C PRO A 3 -3.70 -1.24 10.91
N ASP A 4 -4.87 -1.72 11.30
CA ASP A 4 -5.44 -2.97 10.78
C ASP A 4 -5.55 -2.98 9.25
N TRP A 5 -5.92 -1.86 8.65
CA TRP A 5 -6.09 -1.82 7.20
C TRP A 5 -4.77 -1.97 6.46
N ILE A 6 -3.67 -1.52 7.06
CA ILE A 6 -2.33 -1.75 6.51
C ILE A 6 -2.00 -3.24 6.60
N GLU A 7 -2.30 -3.87 7.74
CA GLU A 7 -2.05 -5.29 7.92
C GLU A 7 -2.80 -6.12 6.87
N ARG A 8 -4.03 -5.74 6.59
CA ARG A 8 -4.85 -6.44 5.58
C ARG A 8 -4.27 -6.30 4.19
N LEU A 9 -3.81 -5.10 3.84
CA LEU A 9 -3.18 -4.88 2.53
C LEU A 9 -1.91 -5.69 2.38
N LEU A 10 -1.10 -5.73 3.44
CA LEU A 10 0.17 -6.45 3.40
C LEU A 10 -0.01 -7.96 3.45
N ALA A 11 -1.13 -8.43 3.98
CA ALA A 11 -1.42 -9.87 4.01
C ALA A 11 -1.63 -10.42 2.60
N ASP A 12 -2.10 -9.59 1.67
CA ASP A 12 -2.30 -10.01 0.28
C ASP A 12 -1.94 -8.87 -0.66
N PRO A 13 -0.63 -8.64 -0.88
CA PRO A 13 -0.17 -7.55 -1.73
C PRO A 13 -0.51 -7.76 -3.21
N ASN A 14 -0.94 -8.95 -3.58
CA ASN A 14 -1.34 -9.28 -4.95
C ASN A 14 -2.85 -9.27 -5.13
N ALA A 15 -3.61 -8.79 -4.15
CA ALA A 15 -5.06 -8.70 -4.25
C ALA A 15 -5.47 -7.89 -5.48
N PRO A 16 -6.68 -8.13 -6.01
CA PRO A 16 -7.18 -7.34 -7.14
C PRO A 16 -7.10 -5.85 -6.83
N ILE A 17 -6.75 -5.07 -7.86
CA ILE A 17 -6.56 -3.63 -7.67
C ILE A 17 -7.85 -2.96 -7.16
N ASP A 18 -9.01 -3.47 -7.53
CA ASP A 18 -10.29 -2.94 -7.04
C ASP A 18 -10.39 -3.03 -5.52
N THR A 19 -9.92 -4.14 -4.95
CA THR A 19 -9.90 -4.34 -3.49
C THR A 19 -8.98 -3.32 -2.84
N VAL A 20 -7.79 -3.13 -3.40
CA VAL A 20 -6.81 -2.17 -2.88
C VAL A 20 -7.37 -0.75 -2.98
N MET A 21 -7.95 -0.40 -4.12
CA MET A 21 -8.47 0.94 -4.33
C MET A 21 -9.68 1.25 -3.45
N ARG A 22 -10.42 0.24 -3.03
CA ARG A 22 -11.51 0.43 -2.09
C ARG A 22 -10.99 0.98 -0.76
N VAL A 23 -9.87 0.44 -0.28
CA VAL A 23 -9.21 0.94 0.93
C VAL A 23 -8.69 2.37 0.71
N VAL A 24 -8.08 2.60 -0.46
CA VAL A 24 -7.54 3.92 -0.80
C VAL A 24 -8.66 4.97 -0.80
N ARG A 25 -9.81 4.66 -1.38
CA ARG A 25 -10.93 5.60 -1.41
C ARG A 25 -11.47 5.89 -0.01
N GLY A 26 -11.49 4.87 0.84
CA GLY A 26 -11.99 5.04 2.19
C GLY A 26 -11.08 5.85 3.09
N LYS A 27 -9.77 5.70 2.91
CA LYS A 27 -8.78 6.35 3.78
C LYS A 27 -8.17 7.62 3.17
N GLY A 28 -8.19 7.72 1.85
CA GLY A 28 -7.53 8.83 1.15
C GLY A 28 -6.18 8.39 0.60
N LEU A 29 -5.89 8.82 -0.64
CA LEU A 29 -4.69 8.39 -1.35
C LEU A 29 -3.42 8.75 -0.56
N ASN A 30 -3.31 10.01 -0.11
CA ASN A 30 -2.12 10.46 0.59
C ASN A 30 -1.91 9.71 1.89
N VAL A 31 -2.99 9.43 2.61
CA VAL A 31 -2.92 8.70 3.88
C VAL A 31 -2.37 7.30 3.64
N VAL A 32 -2.89 6.62 2.64
CA VAL A 32 -2.48 5.25 2.33
C VAL A 32 -1.02 5.21 1.87
N ILE A 33 -0.64 6.09 0.95
CA ILE A 33 0.72 6.12 0.43
C ILE A 33 1.72 6.43 1.55
N ASN A 34 1.45 7.45 2.35
CA ASN A 34 2.34 7.83 3.46
C ASN A 34 2.46 6.71 4.48
N ALA A 35 1.36 6.03 4.80
CA ALA A 35 1.38 4.93 5.75
C ALA A 35 2.22 3.75 5.24
N LEU A 36 2.12 3.46 3.94
CA LEU A 36 2.90 2.39 3.34
C LEU A 36 4.39 2.74 3.30
N PHE A 37 4.74 3.99 2.98
CA PHE A 37 6.12 4.44 3.03
C PHE A 37 6.70 4.33 4.44
N ASP A 38 5.93 4.79 5.44
CA ASP A 38 6.35 4.72 6.84
C ASP A 38 6.61 3.29 7.27
N GLU A 39 5.67 2.41 6.95
CA GLU A 39 5.80 1.01 7.33
C GLU A 39 7.00 0.36 6.65
N GLY A 40 7.17 0.62 5.35
CA GLY A 40 8.30 0.08 4.60
C GLY A 40 9.64 0.54 5.17
N ALA A 41 9.75 1.83 5.47
CA ALA A 41 10.97 2.39 6.03
C ALA A 41 11.26 1.81 7.41
N ARG A 42 10.21 1.60 8.21
CA ARG A 42 10.35 1.12 9.58
C ARG A 42 10.82 -0.33 9.63
N VAL A 43 10.39 -1.16 8.66
CA VAL A 43 10.68 -2.59 8.71
C VAL A 43 11.74 -3.06 7.72
N GLN A 44 12.30 -2.15 6.93
CA GLN A 44 13.19 -2.55 5.83
C GLN A 44 14.40 -3.36 6.26
N HIS A 45 14.90 -3.15 7.48
CA HIS A 45 16.05 -3.90 8.01
C HIS A 45 15.64 -5.15 8.77
N ARG A 46 14.40 -5.16 9.25
CA ARG A 46 13.90 -6.25 10.08
C ARG A 46 13.12 -7.27 9.28
N ASP A 47 12.35 -6.80 8.33
CA ASP A 47 11.48 -7.65 7.51
C ASP A 47 11.46 -7.11 6.08
N PRO A 48 12.51 -7.45 5.30
CA PRO A 48 12.60 -6.94 3.93
C PRO A 48 11.47 -7.39 3.03
N GLU A 49 10.85 -8.54 3.29
CA GLU A 49 9.71 -8.99 2.50
C GLU A 49 8.50 -8.09 2.70
N ARG A 50 8.28 -7.69 3.95
CA ARG A 50 7.20 -6.77 4.26
C ARG A 50 7.46 -5.40 3.64
N ALA A 51 8.71 -4.93 3.69
CA ALA A 51 9.08 -3.67 3.06
C ALA A 51 8.84 -3.73 1.55
N LEU A 52 9.17 -4.85 0.92
CA LEU A 52 8.95 -5.05 -0.50
C LEU A 52 7.45 -5.04 -0.83
N ALA A 53 6.63 -5.64 0.03
CA ALA A 53 5.18 -5.62 -0.15
C ALA A 53 4.64 -4.19 -0.11
N CYS A 54 5.17 -3.36 0.78
CA CYS A 54 4.79 -1.94 0.84
C CYS A 54 5.11 -1.23 -0.47
N VAL A 55 6.32 -1.45 -1.00
CA VAL A 55 6.74 -0.84 -2.27
C VAL A 55 5.85 -1.31 -3.42
N LYS A 56 5.55 -2.60 -3.46
CA LYS A 56 4.67 -3.15 -4.49
C LYS A 56 3.29 -2.50 -4.46
N LEU A 57 2.72 -2.35 -3.28
CA LEU A 57 1.40 -1.75 -3.14
C LEU A 57 1.41 -0.29 -3.57
N ILE A 58 2.43 0.47 -3.16
CA ILE A 58 2.57 1.87 -3.57
C ILE A 58 2.63 1.95 -5.09
N ASP A 59 3.45 1.12 -5.70
CA ASP A 59 3.63 1.10 -7.15
C ASP A 59 2.32 0.79 -7.87
N ARG A 60 1.59 -0.21 -7.40
CA ARG A 60 0.30 -0.60 -7.98
C ARG A 60 -0.72 0.52 -7.87
N ILE A 61 -0.80 1.16 -6.72
CA ILE A 61 -1.74 2.25 -6.48
C ILE A 61 -1.41 3.43 -7.38
N GLN A 62 -0.15 3.83 -7.43
CA GLN A 62 0.28 4.95 -8.27
C GLN A 62 0.09 4.65 -9.75
N GLY A 63 0.41 3.42 -10.17
CA GLY A 63 0.20 3.01 -11.54
C GLY A 63 -1.26 3.06 -11.95
N HIS A 64 -2.15 2.65 -11.05
CA HIS A 64 -3.59 2.68 -11.30
C HIS A 64 -4.10 4.12 -11.44
N THR A 65 -3.66 5.00 -10.54
CA THR A 65 -4.11 6.40 -10.57
C THR A 65 -3.58 7.11 -11.80
N LYS A 66 -2.37 6.81 -12.24
CA LYS A 66 -1.80 7.40 -13.44
C LYS A 66 -2.58 7.00 -14.69
N LYS A 67 -3.04 5.77 -14.76
CA LYS A 67 -3.81 5.28 -15.90
C LYS A 67 -5.14 5.99 -16.07
N ARG A 68 -5.64 6.59 -15.02
CA ARG A 68 -6.92 7.30 -15.07
C ARG A 68 -6.80 8.72 -15.59
N LYS A 69 -5.60 9.17 -15.81
CA LYS A 69 -5.39 10.50 -16.35
C LYS A 69 -5.90 10.59 -17.77
N PRO A 70 -6.71 11.57 -18.08
CA PRO A 70 -7.15 11.79 -19.46
C PRO A 70 -6.01 12.20 -20.37
#